data_c7d22d7cf58266e9c3e2e86058647d74
#
_entry.id   c7d22d7cf58266e9c3e2e86058647d74
#
_cell.length_a   1.000
_cell.length_b   1.000
_cell.length_c   1.000
_cell.angle_alpha   90.00
_cell.angle_beta   90.00
_cell.angle_gamma   90.00
#
_symmetry.space_group_name_H-M   'P 1'
#
loop_
_entity.id
_entity.type
_entity.pdbx_description
1 polymer ?
#
loop_
_entity_poly.entity_id
_entity_poly.type
_entity_poly.pdbx_seq_one_letter_code
_entity_poly.pdbx_strand_id
1 'polypeptide(L)'
;MAYPEYRISEWYTNGTKNYGDASAPAVKPEDLIISVRQPLRHVGMGLMMALDPVEIEALAAKSNYPEYGISGRCNYITEKGVRGVGLSGNKAQHLDLTVELGFSSDMGATNSRFPEEICEGQMQQYYGSQMGLVYSNRLDVTTEAMEDVDLYMQCLGVPARRLGSATAMVSYGDRMVTERELVKIGEQNFYKAKCHLCHVTTLHTKKAGSTLLNGTHIPWLGGLTIHPYSDYLLHDMGSEIMGVGLNDNYCSGLARGNEWRTTPLWGIGLQQKVDGHTCFLHDGRARNYVEAIMWHGGEGEASKNIFKKMQKKDRDALIKFLESL
;
A
#
# COMPACT_ATOMS: atom_id res chain seq x y z
N MET A 1 -12.34 9.50 -14.33
CA MET A 1 -11.07 9.89 -14.95
C MET A 1 -10.67 8.77 -15.88
N ALA A 2 -10.28 9.09 -17.13
CA ALA A 2 -9.65 8.07 -17.95
C ALA A 2 -8.31 7.71 -17.30
N TYR A 3 -7.93 6.45 -17.33
CA TYR A 3 -6.58 6.00 -16.94
C TYR A 3 -5.56 6.82 -17.74
N PRO A 4 -4.48 7.30 -17.11
CA PRO A 4 -3.42 7.94 -17.87
C PRO A 4 -2.86 6.92 -18.87
N GLU A 5 -2.85 7.29 -20.14
CA GLU A 5 -2.28 6.49 -21.20
C GLU A 5 -0.77 6.70 -21.17
N TYR A 6 -0.03 5.71 -20.70
CA TYR A 6 1.43 5.76 -20.68
C TYR A 6 1.97 5.34 -22.02
N ARG A 7 2.80 6.19 -22.63
CA ARG A 7 3.51 5.87 -23.84
C ARG A 7 5.02 5.98 -23.60
N ILE A 8 5.75 4.96 -24.02
CA ILE A 8 7.19 5.03 -24.02
C ILE A 8 7.59 5.98 -25.14
N SER A 9 8.21 7.10 -24.78
CA SER A 9 8.66 8.10 -25.74
C SER A 9 9.97 7.73 -26.42
N GLU A 10 10.83 7.04 -25.70
CA GLU A 10 12.17 6.64 -26.17
C GLU A 10 12.58 5.33 -25.51
N TRP A 11 13.28 4.49 -26.25
CA TRP A 11 13.95 3.31 -25.70
C TRP A 11 15.21 2.99 -26.50
N TYR A 12 16.08 2.18 -25.95
CA TYR A 12 17.34 1.82 -26.57
C TYR A 12 17.40 0.33 -26.82
N THR A 13 17.93 -0.05 -27.98
CA THR A 13 18.20 -1.43 -28.35
C THR A 13 19.62 -1.55 -28.85
N ASN A 14 20.46 -2.35 -28.21
CA ASN A 14 21.85 -2.59 -28.59
C ASN A 14 22.58 -1.29 -28.96
N GLY A 15 22.36 -0.21 -28.21
CA GLY A 15 22.99 1.05 -28.45
C GLY A 15 22.31 1.98 -29.43
N THR A 16 21.22 1.57 -30.03
CA THR A 16 20.46 2.43 -30.95
C THR A 16 19.27 3.04 -30.23
N LYS A 17 19.19 4.36 -30.28
CA LYS A 17 18.05 5.10 -29.74
C LYS A 17 16.84 4.94 -30.66
N ASN A 18 15.72 4.53 -30.10
CA ASN A 18 14.46 4.36 -30.79
C ASN A 18 13.47 5.41 -30.27
N TYR A 19 12.58 5.91 -31.11
CA TYR A 19 11.62 6.94 -30.79
C TYR A 19 10.19 6.43 -31.00
N GLY A 20 9.37 6.57 -30.00
CA GLY A 20 7.91 6.65 -30.02
C GLY A 20 7.07 5.73 -30.89
N ASP A 21 7.67 4.85 -31.62
CA ASP A 21 6.96 3.95 -32.51
C ASP A 21 6.99 2.52 -31.96
N ALA A 22 5.81 2.04 -31.58
CA ALA A 22 5.60 0.66 -31.13
C ALA A 22 5.99 -0.39 -32.19
N SER A 23 6.34 0.02 -33.41
CA SER A 23 6.82 -0.87 -34.48
C SER A 23 8.32 -1.12 -34.46
N ALA A 24 9.08 -0.49 -33.57
CA ALA A 24 10.51 -0.74 -33.47
C ALA A 24 10.77 -2.15 -32.88
N PRO A 25 11.67 -2.92 -33.51
CA PRO A 25 11.68 -4.38 -33.38
C PRO A 25 12.25 -4.94 -32.09
N ALA A 26 12.56 -4.12 -31.09
CA ALA A 26 13.34 -4.59 -29.96
C ALA A 26 12.56 -4.86 -28.68
N VAL A 27 11.49 -4.14 -28.43
CA VAL A 27 10.57 -4.41 -27.31
C VAL A 27 9.18 -4.31 -27.88
N LYS A 28 8.50 -5.44 -27.96
CA LYS A 28 7.11 -5.46 -28.39
C LYS A 28 6.23 -4.95 -27.26
N PRO A 29 5.15 -4.20 -27.56
CA PRO A 29 4.21 -3.76 -26.52
C PRO A 29 3.71 -4.89 -25.61
N GLU A 30 3.54 -6.10 -26.16
CA GLU A 30 3.15 -7.29 -25.42
C GLU A 30 4.22 -7.80 -24.43
N ASP A 31 5.49 -7.41 -24.61
CA ASP A 31 6.60 -7.76 -23.73
C ASP A 31 6.76 -6.77 -22.55
N LEU A 32 5.99 -5.68 -22.57
CA LEU A 32 6.02 -4.66 -21.53
C LEU A 32 4.94 -4.92 -20.48
N ILE A 33 5.35 -5.05 -19.23
CA ILE A 33 4.45 -5.07 -18.09
C ILE A 33 4.51 -3.70 -17.44
N ILE A 34 3.38 -2.98 -17.45
CA ILE A 34 3.24 -1.68 -16.81
C ILE A 34 2.32 -1.84 -15.61
N SER A 35 2.83 -1.53 -14.42
CA SER A 35 2.04 -1.48 -13.20
C SER A 35 1.93 -0.05 -12.71
N VAL A 36 0.75 0.55 -12.87
CA VAL A 36 0.46 1.88 -12.33
C VAL A 36 0.03 1.72 -10.89
N ARG A 37 0.69 2.43 -9.98
CA ARG A 37 0.42 2.32 -8.55
C ARG A 37 0.25 3.69 -7.91
N GLN A 38 -0.75 3.78 -7.04
CA GLN A 38 -0.91 4.92 -6.15
C GLN A 38 0.19 4.88 -5.09
N PRO A 39 0.92 5.97 -4.85
CA PRO A 39 1.87 6.06 -3.74
C PRO A 39 1.20 5.75 -2.40
N LEU A 40 1.91 5.05 -1.54
CA LEU A 40 1.44 4.75 -0.19
C LEU A 40 1.48 6.01 0.67
N ARG A 41 0.52 6.14 1.57
CA ARG A 41 0.55 7.22 2.57
C ARG A 41 1.71 7.02 3.53
N HIS A 42 2.41 8.10 3.83
CA HIS A 42 3.61 8.06 4.68
C HIS A 42 3.28 8.04 6.19
N VAL A 43 2.07 8.46 6.58
CA VAL A 43 1.67 8.48 7.99
C VAL A 43 1.69 7.07 8.59
N GLY A 44 2.27 6.92 9.76
CA GLY A 44 2.33 5.65 10.48
C GLY A 44 3.35 4.64 9.94
N MET A 45 4.25 5.02 9.02
CA MET A 45 5.25 4.10 8.47
C MET A 45 6.17 3.53 9.56
N GLY A 46 6.61 4.35 10.52
CA GLY A 46 7.40 3.87 11.67
C GLY A 46 6.65 2.87 12.54
N LEU A 47 5.34 3.05 12.72
CA LEU A 47 4.50 2.09 13.44
C LEU A 47 4.36 0.77 12.66
N MET A 48 4.27 0.84 11.34
CA MET A 48 4.26 -0.34 10.47
C MET A 48 5.59 -1.11 10.60
N MET A 49 6.73 -0.43 10.56
CA MET A 49 8.05 -1.06 10.74
C MET A 49 8.25 -1.67 12.13
N ALA A 50 7.59 -1.11 13.13
CA ALA A 50 7.63 -1.61 14.49
C ALA A 50 6.66 -2.77 14.76
N LEU A 51 5.83 -3.19 13.79
CA LEU A 51 4.95 -4.35 13.93
C LEU A 51 5.73 -5.61 14.29
N ASP A 52 5.10 -6.46 15.09
CA ASP A 52 5.67 -7.78 15.40
C ASP A 52 5.34 -8.74 14.24
N PRO A 53 6.34 -9.23 13.49
CA PRO A 53 6.11 -10.20 12.42
C PRO A 53 5.41 -11.47 12.90
N VAL A 54 5.62 -11.88 14.16
CA VAL A 54 4.95 -13.05 14.75
C VAL A 54 3.43 -12.84 14.84
N GLU A 55 2.98 -11.60 15.13
CA GLU A 55 1.54 -11.28 15.13
C GLU A 55 0.97 -11.36 13.71
N ILE A 56 1.68 -10.88 12.70
CA ILE A 56 1.26 -10.95 11.30
C ILE A 56 1.20 -12.41 10.81
N GLU A 57 2.19 -13.24 11.15
CA GLU A 57 2.17 -14.68 10.86
C GLU A 57 1.01 -15.40 11.55
N ALA A 58 0.69 -15.02 12.79
CA ALA A 58 -0.44 -15.56 13.52
C ALA A 58 -1.78 -15.14 12.89
N LEU A 59 -1.88 -13.94 12.30
CA LEU A 59 -3.03 -13.51 11.52
C LEU A 59 -3.15 -14.33 10.24
N ALA A 60 -2.07 -14.54 9.50
CA ALA A 60 -2.06 -15.37 8.30
C ALA A 60 -2.53 -16.80 8.59
N ALA A 61 -2.07 -17.38 9.69
CA ALA A 61 -2.50 -18.72 10.12
C ALA A 61 -4.01 -18.80 10.46
N LYS A 62 -4.63 -17.69 10.85
CA LYS A 62 -6.06 -17.58 11.18
C LYS A 62 -6.91 -17.08 10.02
N SER A 63 -6.31 -16.45 9.01
CA SER A 63 -7.00 -15.85 7.87
C SER A 63 -7.50 -16.91 6.90
N ASN A 64 -8.46 -17.72 7.38
CA ASN A 64 -9.12 -18.74 6.57
C ASN A 64 -10.61 -18.72 6.88
N TYR A 65 -11.36 -17.99 6.07
CA TYR A 65 -12.81 -17.82 6.20
C TYR A 65 -13.49 -18.32 4.91
N PRO A 66 -13.60 -19.66 4.74
CA PRO A 66 -14.10 -20.26 3.50
C PRO A 66 -15.52 -19.83 3.16
N GLU A 67 -16.33 -19.48 4.16
CA GLU A 67 -17.69 -18.97 3.96
C GLU A 67 -17.72 -17.59 3.27
N TYR A 68 -16.60 -16.86 3.29
CA TYR A 68 -16.43 -15.57 2.60
C TYR A 68 -15.39 -15.64 1.49
N GLY A 69 -14.71 -16.79 1.31
CA GLY A 69 -13.63 -16.95 0.33
C GLY A 69 -12.35 -16.19 0.65
N ILE A 70 -12.08 -15.93 1.95
CA ILE A 70 -10.93 -15.15 2.40
C ILE A 70 -9.83 -16.08 2.89
N SER A 71 -8.58 -15.85 2.42
CA SER A 71 -7.39 -16.64 2.74
C SER A 71 -6.11 -15.79 2.66
N GLY A 72 -5.97 -14.81 3.55
CA GLY A 72 -4.79 -13.94 3.59
C GLY A 72 -3.50 -14.68 3.89
N ARG A 73 -2.38 -14.28 3.27
CA ARG A 73 -1.07 -14.89 3.45
C ARG A 73 0.07 -13.87 3.54
N CYS A 74 1.17 -14.22 4.21
CA CYS A 74 2.38 -13.41 4.22
C CYS A 74 3.09 -13.45 2.86
N ASN A 75 3.70 -12.33 2.47
CA ASN A 75 4.75 -12.33 1.46
C ASN A 75 6.10 -12.50 2.16
N TYR A 76 6.71 -13.69 2.05
CA TYR A 76 8.05 -13.91 2.58
C TYR A 76 9.07 -13.48 1.55
N ILE A 77 9.93 -12.57 1.94
CA ILE A 77 10.98 -12.00 1.07
C ILE A 77 12.35 -12.16 1.73
N THR A 78 13.38 -12.07 0.90
CA THR A 78 14.77 -12.07 1.35
C THR A 78 15.43 -10.80 0.84
N GLU A 79 15.81 -9.91 1.74
CA GLU A 79 16.55 -8.70 1.44
C GLU A 79 17.90 -8.74 2.16
N LYS A 80 18.99 -8.50 1.44
CA LYS A 80 20.38 -8.51 1.98
C LYS A 80 20.68 -9.74 2.84
N GLY A 81 20.19 -10.92 2.43
CA GLY A 81 20.39 -12.19 3.14
C GLY A 81 19.48 -12.39 4.36
N VAL A 82 18.65 -11.44 4.71
CA VAL A 82 17.65 -11.57 5.79
C VAL A 82 16.33 -11.99 5.19
N ARG A 83 15.81 -13.13 5.62
CA ARG A 83 14.46 -13.58 5.27
C ARG A 83 13.46 -13.17 6.33
N GLY A 84 12.33 -12.61 5.91
CA GLY A 84 11.27 -12.17 6.82
C GLY A 84 9.94 -11.95 6.14
N VAL A 85 8.96 -11.51 6.92
CA VAL A 85 7.64 -11.11 6.44
C VAL A 85 7.75 -9.71 5.84
N GLY A 86 7.37 -9.56 4.57
CA GLY A 86 7.25 -8.26 3.94
C GLY A 86 6.11 -7.45 4.54
N LEU A 87 6.38 -6.20 4.87
CA LEU A 87 5.42 -5.26 5.46
C LEU A 87 5.22 -4.03 4.60
N SER A 88 6.25 -3.59 3.88
CA SER A 88 6.24 -2.37 3.06
C SER A 88 5.93 -2.67 1.58
N GLY A 89 5.49 -1.63 0.86
CA GLY A 89 5.10 -1.71 -0.54
C GLY A 89 3.66 -2.18 -0.78
N ASN A 90 3.18 -2.00 -2.01
CA ASN A 90 1.81 -2.38 -2.40
C ASN A 90 1.55 -3.89 -2.38
N LYS A 91 2.59 -4.69 -2.51
CA LYS A 91 2.55 -6.16 -2.50
C LYS A 91 3.33 -6.76 -1.32
N ALA A 92 3.54 -5.99 -0.25
CA ALA A 92 4.38 -6.41 0.88
C ALA A 92 5.73 -6.95 0.40
N GLN A 93 6.35 -6.26 -0.56
CA GLN A 93 7.55 -6.73 -1.25
C GLN A 93 8.86 -6.30 -0.58
N HIS A 94 8.80 -5.59 0.56
CA HIS A 94 9.97 -5.14 1.32
C HIS A 94 9.79 -5.41 2.81
N LEU A 95 10.89 -5.71 3.50
CA LEU A 95 10.88 -5.99 4.94
C LEU A 95 10.62 -4.74 5.76
N ASP A 96 11.11 -3.60 5.31
CA ASP A 96 11.08 -2.34 6.04
C ASP A 96 10.71 -1.15 5.13
N LEU A 97 10.84 0.05 5.67
CA LEU A 97 10.70 1.29 4.93
C LEU A 97 11.85 1.41 3.91
N THR A 98 11.49 1.61 2.66
CA THR A 98 12.44 1.61 1.55
C THR A 98 12.59 2.99 0.92
N VAL A 99 12.88 4.00 1.75
CA VAL A 99 13.15 5.36 1.24
C VAL A 99 14.33 5.34 0.29
N GLU A 100 15.39 4.63 0.68
CA GLU A 100 16.60 4.47 -0.13
C GLU A 100 16.32 3.79 -1.47
N LEU A 101 15.40 2.83 -1.50
CA LEU A 101 14.98 2.20 -2.75
C LEU A 101 14.26 3.20 -3.65
N GLY A 102 13.34 4.01 -3.10
CA GLY A 102 12.67 5.06 -3.85
C GLY A 102 13.64 6.07 -4.45
N PHE A 103 14.65 6.51 -3.68
CA PHE A 103 15.70 7.38 -4.22
C PHE A 103 16.47 6.71 -5.36
N SER A 104 16.81 5.43 -5.24
CA SER A 104 17.55 4.72 -6.27
C SER A 104 16.66 4.33 -7.46
N SER A 105 15.50 3.69 -7.25
CA SER A 105 14.67 3.15 -8.33
C SER A 105 13.87 4.22 -9.07
N ASP A 106 13.34 5.19 -8.34
CA ASP A 106 12.41 6.17 -8.93
C ASP A 106 13.12 7.44 -9.39
N MET A 107 14.24 7.79 -8.75
CA MET A 107 15.01 9.00 -9.02
C MET A 107 16.39 8.73 -9.62
N GLY A 108 16.86 7.49 -9.64
CA GLY A 108 18.21 7.13 -10.09
C GLY A 108 19.32 7.65 -9.17
N ALA A 109 19.00 8.01 -7.93
CA ALA A 109 19.96 8.58 -6.98
C ALA A 109 20.59 7.48 -6.12
N THR A 110 21.90 7.27 -6.29
CA THR A 110 22.66 6.27 -5.54
C THR A 110 22.83 6.66 -4.06
N ASN A 111 22.79 5.67 -3.20
CA ASN A 111 22.93 5.81 -1.76
C ASN A 111 23.67 4.60 -1.16
N SER A 112 23.98 4.63 0.13
CA SER A 112 24.75 3.58 0.80
C SER A 112 24.07 2.20 0.78
N ARG A 113 22.76 2.15 0.74
CA ARG A 113 21.99 0.90 0.68
C ARG A 113 21.90 0.36 -0.75
N PHE A 114 21.80 1.27 -1.73
CA PHE A 114 21.76 1.02 -3.15
C PHE A 114 22.85 1.88 -3.84
N PRO A 115 24.12 1.44 -3.80
CA PRO A 115 25.24 2.22 -4.32
C PRO A 115 25.31 2.22 -5.85
N GLU A 116 24.48 1.42 -6.48
CA GLU A 116 24.38 1.29 -7.93
C GLU A 116 22.95 1.59 -8.37
N GLU A 117 22.80 2.18 -9.56
CA GLU A 117 21.46 2.36 -10.15
C GLU A 117 20.81 1.00 -10.40
N ILE A 118 19.53 0.88 -10.04
CA ILE A 118 18.75 -0.36 -10.22
C ILE A 118 18.30 -0.44 -11.68
N CYS A 119 19.20 -0.81 -12.54
CA CYS A 119 18.95 -0.95 -13.97
C CYS A 119 19.47 -2.28 -14.53
N GLU A 120 19.59 -3.31 -13.70
CA GLU A 120 20.11 -4.62 -14.09
C GLU A 120 19.33 -5.18 -15.28
N GLY A 121 20.10 -5.59 -16.30
CA GLY A 121 19.55 -6.08 -17.57
C GLY A 121 18.99 -5.00 -18.49
N GLN A 122 18.98 -3.73 -18.08
CA GLN A 122 18.54 -2.61 -18.90
C GLN A 122 19.71 -1.96 -19.66
N MET A 123 19.37 -1.21 -20.69
CA MET A 123 20.38 -0.54 -21.53
C MET A 123 21.18 0.53 -20.78
N GLN A 124 20.63 1.11 -19.75
CA GLN A 124 21.34 2.08 -18.89
C GLN A 124 22.60 1.46 -18.28
N GLN A 125 22.52 0.23 -17.80
CA GLN A 125 23.68 -0.50 -17.26
C GLN A 125 24.76 -0.68 -18.33
N TYR A 126 24.37 -1.05 -19.55
CA TYR A 126 25.31 -1.21 -20.67
C TYR A 126 26.00 0.10 -21.02
N TYR A 127 25.24 1.19 -21.19
CA TYR A 127 25.80 2.49 -21.54
C TYR A 127 26.62 3.12 -20.42
N GLY A 128 26.17 3.02 -19.19
CA GLY A 128 26.94 3.46 -18.04
C GLY A 128 28.32 2.82 -18.03
N SER A 129 28.41 1.50 -18.28
CA SER A 129 29.67 0.78 -18.35
C SER A 129 30.57 1.21 -19.54
N GLN A 130 29.99 1.45 -20.72
CA GLN A 130 30.71 1.88 -21.91
C GLN A 130 31.24 3.31 -21.82
N MET A 131 30.53 4.20 -21.15
CA MET A 131 30.92 5.60 -20.98
C MET A 131 31.91 5.82 -19.83
N GLY A 132 32.29 4.78 -19.10
CA GLY A 132 33.16 4.90 -17.92
C GLY A 132 32.47 5.68 -16.76
N LEU A 133 31.16 5.87 -16.86
CA LEU A 133 30.35 6.44 -15.79
C LEU A 133 30.10 5.43 -14.67
N VAL A 134 30.78 4.30 -14.75
CA VAL A 134 30.72 3.24 -13.79
C VAL A 134 31.32 3.75 -12.49
N TYR A 135 30.42 4.05 -11.57
CA TYR A 135 30.68 4.01 -10.14
C TYR A 135 31.84 4.89 -9.72
N SER A 136 31.61 6.19 -9.78
CA SER A 136 32.39 7.04 -8.88
C SER A 136 32.10 6.50 -7.47
N ASN A 137 33.10 6.33 -6.62
CA ASN A 137 32.92 6.03 -5.18
C ASN A 137 32.12 7.12 -4.45
N ARG A 138 31.34 7.91 -5.19
CA ARG A 138 30.61 9.07 -4.74
C ARG A 138 29.12 8.78 -4.90
N LEU A 139 28.46 8.56 -3.78
CA LEU A 139 27.01 8.44 -3.72
C LEU A 139 26.35 9.80 -4.00
N ASP A 140 25.19 9.79 -4.67
CA ASP A 140 24.41 11.01 -4.93
C ASP A 140 23.80 11.54 -3.64
N VAL A 141 23.39 10.62 -2.75
CA VAL A 141 22.85 10.96 -1.43
C VAL A 141 23.75 10.37 -0.36
N THR A 142 24.15 11.20 0.60
CA THR A 142 25.00 10.75 1.71
C THR A 142 24.24 9.81 2.65
N THR A 143 24.96 8.91 3.32
CA THR A 143 24.37 8.00 4.32
C THR A 143 23.65 8.78 5.42
N GLU A 144 24.25 9.85 5.92
CA GLU A 144 23.66 10.72 6.95
C GLU A 144 22.33 11.32 6.49
N ALA A 145 22.27 11.87 5.27
CA ALA A 145 21.04 12.42 4.73
C ALA A 145 19.93 11.36 4.57
N MET A 146 20.31 10.12 4.22
CA MET A 146 19.35 9.02 4.14
C MET A 146 18.83 8.59 5.51
N GLU A 147 19.71 8.52 6.52
CA GLU A 147 19.33 8.22 7.89
C GLU A 147 18.39 9.28 8.47
N ASP A 148 18.62 10.56 8.17
CA ASP A 148 17.76 11.67 8.58
C ASP A 148 16.37 11.58 7.93
N VAL A 149 16.29 11.27 6.63
CA VAL A 149 15.02 11.08 5.91
C VAL A 149 14.28 9.87 6.46
N ASP A 150 14.95 8.75 6.67
CA ASP A 150 14.36 7.55 7.27
C ASP A 150 13.78 7.84 8.65
N LEU A 151 14.55 8.50 9.51
CA LEU A 151 14.10 8.90 10.84
C LEU A 151 12.86 9.81 10.76
N TYR A 152 12.92 10.82 9.87
CA TYR A 152 11.78 11.70 9.64
C TYR A 152 10.52 10.93 9.23
N MET A 153 10.63 10.04 8.25
CA MET A 153 9.52 9.22 7.76
C MET A 153 8.96 8.29 8.84
N GLN A 154 9.83 7.71 9.66
CA GLN A 154 9.42 6.86 10.78
C GLN A 154 8.71 7.63 11.89
N CYS A 155 9.01 8.92 12.05
CA CYS A 155 8.37 9.79 13.03
C CYS A 155 7.05 10.40 12.56
N LEU A 156 6.61 10.18 11.30
CA LEU A 156 5.33 10.67 10.82
C LEU A 156 4.17 9.97 11.53
N GLY A 157 3.51 10.71 12.41
CA GLY A 157 2.41 10.20 13.24
C GLY A 157 1.14 9.92 12.46
N VAL A 158 0.30 9.05 13.00
CA VAL A 158 -1.05 8.79 12.49
C VAL A 158 -1.98 9.91 12.96
N PRO A 159 -2.78 10.53 12.05
CA PRO A 159 -3.76 11.52 12.44
C PRO A 159 -4.79 10.96 13.43
N ALA A 160 -5.19 11.78 14.39
CA ALA A 160 -6.22 11.40 15.33
C ALA A 160 -7.55 11.11 14.62
N ARG A 161 -8.24 10.06 15.05
CA ARG A 161 -9.55 9.70 14.53
C ARG A 161 -10.58 10.81 14.81
N ARG A 162 -11.37 11.17 13.81
CA ARG A 162 -12.38 12.24 13.86
C ARG A 162 -13.74 11.66 14.22
N LEU A 163 -14.04 11.57 15.50
CA LEU A 163 -15.27 10.91 16.01
C LEU A 163 -16.57 11.68 15.74
N GLY A 164 -16.50 12.89 15.19
CA GLY A 164 -17.65 13.77 15.02
C GLY A 164 -18.12 14.43 16.32
N SER A 165 -19.08 15.34 16.20
CA SER A 165 -19.66 16.07 17.32
C SER A 165 -20.52 15.14 18.20
N ALA A 166 -20.43 15.34 19.52
CA ALA A 166 -21.29 14.64 20.49
C ALA A 166 -22.68 15.25 20.60
N THR A 167 -22.89 16.45 20.03
CA THR A 167 -24.14 17.23 20.17
C THR A 167 -24.78 17.59 18.84
N ALA A 168 -23.99 17.72 17.74
CA ALA A 168 -24.55 18.01 16.43
C ALA A 168 -25.38 16.81 15.95
N MET A 169 -26.62 17.08 15.58
CA MET A 169 -27.58 16.08 15.15
C MET A 169 -27.57 15.95 13.62
N VAL A 170 -27.60 14.71 13.15
CA VAL A 170 -27.62 14.35 11.74
C VAL A 170 -28.67 13.28 11.49
N SER A 171 -29.16 13.20 10.26
CA SER A 171 -30.17 12.20 9.86
C SER A 171 -29.56 10.80 9.73
N TYR A 172 -30.24 9.80 10.27
CA TYR A 172 -30.01 8.39 10.01
C TYR A 172 -31.34 7.71 9.67
N GLY A 173 -31.71 7.77 8.39
CA GLY A 173 -33.05 7.40 7.93
C GLY A 173 -34.11 8.32 8.52
N ASP A 174 -35.08 7.74 9.17
CA ASP A 174 -36.22 8.47 9.76
C ASP A 174 -35.98 9.00 11.21
N ARG A 175 -34.76 8.82 11.71
CA ARG A 175 -34.38 9.30 13.05
C ARG A 175 -33.17 10.21 13.02
N MET A 176 -33.06 11.05 14.05
CA MET A 176 -31.88 11.89 14.28
C MET A 176 -30.95 11.19 15.27
N VAL A 177 -29.65 11.27 14.99
CA VAL A 177 -28.57 10.77 15.85
C VAL A 177 -27.48 11.83 15.94
N THR A 178 -26.58 11.74 16.92
CA THR A 178 -25.40 12.60 16.93
C THR A 178 -24.41 12.15 15.83
N GLU A 179 -23.54 13.06 15.34
CA GLU A 179 -22.47 12.68 14.39
C GLU A 179 -21.60 11.54 14.96
N ARG A 180 -21.29 11.61 16.26
CA ARG A 180 -20.51 10.58 16.96
C ARG A 180 -21.23 9.22 16.98
N GLU A 181 -22.53 9.23 17.17
CA GLU A 181 -23.34 8.02 17.12
C GLU A 181 -23.39 7.46 15.69
N LEU A 182 -23.51 8.33 14.68
CA LEU A 182 -23.47 7.91 13.27
C LEU A 182 -22.15 7.23 12.91
N VAL A 183 -21.01 7.76 13.37
CA VAL A 183 -19.69 7.13 13.19
C VAL A 183 -19.63 5.75 13.85
N LYS A 184 -20.18 5.60 15.07
CA LYS A 184 -20.26 4.29 15.75
C LYS A 184 -21.13 3.29 15.01
N ILE A 185 -22.28 3.73 14.49
CA ILE A 185 -23.14 2.89 13.64
C ILE A 185 -22.37 2.45 12.39
N GLY A 186 -21.61 3.36 11.78
CA GLY A 186 -20.77 3.07 10.63
C GLY A 186 -19.72 2.01 10.93
N GLU A 187 -19.07 2.10 12.08
CA GLU A 187 -18.12 1.08 12.55
C GLU A 187 -18.79 -0.29 12.72
N GLN A 188 -19.97 -0.33 13.32
CA GLN A 188 -20.74 -1.58 13.43
C GLN A 188 -21.09 -2.16 12.04
N ASN A 189 -21.40 -1.29 11.07
CA ASN A 189 -21.70 -1.71 9.70
C ASN A 189 -20.45 -2.20 8.95
N PHE A 190 -19.27 -1.65 9.26
CA PHE A 190 -17.98 -2.15 8.79
C PHE A 190 -17.74 -3.61 9.23
N TYR A 191 -18.05 -3.92 10.51
CA TYR A 191 -18.00 -5.29 11.01
C TYR A 191 -19.09 -6.19 10.39
N LYS A 192 -20.31 -5.69 10.23
CA LYS A 192 -21.39 -6.44 9.55
C LYS A 192 -21.05 -6.77 8.12
N ALA A 193 -20.41 -5.84 7.40
CA ALA A 193 -19.94 -6.04 6.03
C ALA A 193 -18.73 -6.96 5.94
N LYS A 194 -18.15 -7.41 7.07
CA LYS A 194 -16.98 -8.29 7.14
C LYS A 194 -15.67 -7.64 6.68
N CYS A 195 -15.64 -6.32 6.53
CA CYS A 195 -14.42 -5.60 6.13
C CYS A 195 -13.25 -5.83 7.10
N HIS A 196 -13.56 -6.00 8.40
CA HIS A 196 -12.59 -6.24 9.47
C HIS A 196 -11.82 -7.57 9.35
N LEU A 197 -12.22 -8.47 8.45
CA LEU A 197 -11.53 -9.76 8.26
C LEU A 197 -10.16 -9.59 7.58
N CYS A 198 -10.02 -8.57 6.71
CA CYS A 198 -8.75 -8.12 6.14
C CYS A 198 -8.29 -6.81 6.80
N HIS A 199 -9.22 -5.88 7.00
CA HIS A 199 -8.94 -4.61 7.67
C HIS A 199 -9.00 -4.77 9.19
N VAL A 200 -8.07 -5.56 9.74
CA VAL A 200 -7.94 -5.83 11.18
C VAL A 200 -7.76 -4.53 11.94
N THR A 201 -8.58 -4.34 12.97
CA THR A 201 -8.69 -3.02 13.64
C THR A 201 -7.59 -2.76 14.65
N THR A 202 -6.96 -3.79 15.16
CA THR A 202 -5.99 -3.66 16.26
C THR A 202 -4.80 -4.58 16.05
N LEU A 203 -3.60 -4.00 16.14
CA LEU A 203 -2.32 -4.69 16.13
C LEU A 203 -1.41 -4.13 17.22
N HIS A 204 -0.29 -4.80 17.44
CA HIS A 204 0.68 -4.42 18.45
C HIS A 204 2.07 -4.24 17.82
N THR A 205 2.78 -3.24 18.31
CA THR A 205 4.20 -3.09 17.97
C THR A 205 5.06 -3.99 18.85
N LYS A 206 6.27 -4.32 18.39
CA LYS A 206 7.27 -5.07 19.17
C LYS A 206 7.42 -4.47 20.56
N LYS A 207 7.94 -5.25 21.49
CA LYS A 207 8.23 -4.78 22.86
C LYS A 207 9.03 -3.48 22.84
N ALA A 208 8.75 -2.60 23.80
CA ALA A 208 9.54 -1.40 24.01
C ALA A 208 11.05 -1.75 24.12
N GLY A 209 11.88 -0.97 23.48
CA GLY A 209 13.33 -1.23 23.43
C GLY A 209 13.78 -2.18 22.33
N SER A 210 12.87 -2.73 21.51
CA SER A 210 13.25 -3.53 20.34
C SER A 210 13.86 -2.66 19.24
N THR A 211 14.85 -3.22 18.55
CA THR A 211 15.44 -2.61 17.36
C THR A 211 14.60 -2.95 16.13
N LEU A 212 14.39 -2.00 15.24
CA LEU A 212 13.74 -2.21 13.95
C LEU A 212 14.65 -3.00 12.99
N LEU A 213 14.10 -3.55 11.93
CA LEU A 213 14.86 -4.38 10.98
C LEU A 213 16.01 -3.64 10.30
N ASN A 214 15.86 -2.34 10.08
CA ASN A 214 16.93 -1.48 9.54
C ASN A 214 18.02 -1.10 10.55
N GLY A 215 17.97 -1.62 11.78
CA GLY A 215 18.91 -1.28 12.85
C GLY A 215 18.54 -0.04 13.66
N THR A 216 17.53 0.71 13.25
CA THR A 216 17.08 1.91 13.97
C THR A 216 16.40 1.53 15.28
N HIS A 217 16.71 2.27 16.34
CA HIS A 217 16.10 2.13 17.64
C HIS A 217 15.27 3.36 17.97
N ILE A 218 13.94 3.24 17.88
CA ILE A 218 13.00 4.30 18.22
C ILE A 218 12.17 3.82 19.41
N PRO A 219 12.58 4.17 20.65
CA PRO A 219 11.98 3.61 21.88
C PRO A 219 10.47 3.80 21.98
N TRP A 220 9.96 4.95 21.49
CA TRP A 220 8.54 5.30 21.59
C TRP A 220 7.64 4.58 20.58
N LEU A 221 8.19 3.84 19.60
CA LEU A 221 7.41 3.01 18.69
C LEU A 221 7.13 1.60 19.22
N GLY A 222 7.80 1.19 20.30
CA GLY A 222 7.63 -0.13 20.89
C GLY A 222 6.58 -0.19 21.99
N GLY A 223 5.91 -1.34 22.14
CA GLY A 223 4.93 -1.61 23.19
C GLY A 223 3.60 -0.87 23.02
N LEU A 224 3.26 -0.47 21.78
CA LEU A 224 2.04 0.25 21.49
C LEU A 224 0.93 -0.67 20.96
N THR A 225 -0.31 -0.36 21.33
CA THR A 225 -1.50 -0.85 20.65
C THR A 225 -1.87 0.15 19.57
N ILE A 226 -1.96 -0.29 18.33
CA ILE A 226 -2.24 0.55 17.17
C ILE A 226 -3.48 0.09 16.43
N HIS A 227 -4.09 1.01 15.65
CA HIS A 227 -5.32 0.74 14.94
C HIS A 227 -5.17 1.03 13.44
N PRO A 228 -4.42 0.18 12.68
CA PRO A 228 -4.15 0.41 11.27
C PRO A 228 -5.35 0.12 10.37
N TYR A 229 -6.30 -0.69 10.80
CA TYR A 229 -7.33 -1.26 9.94
C TYR A 229 -6.70 -1.98 8.74
N SER A 230 -5.78 -2.89 9.04
CA SER A 230 -5.02 -3.70 8.08
C SER A 230 -4.44 -4.91 8.81
N ASP A 231 -4.41 -6.04 8.14
CA ASP A 231 -3.67 -7.24 8.57
C ASP A 231 -2.28 -7.35 7.94
N TYR A 232 -1.96 -6.45 6.99
CA TYR A 232 -0.72 -6.45 6.19
C TYR A 232 -0.49 -7.72 5.37
N LEU A 233 -1.51 -8.57 5.21
CA LEU A 233 -1.45 -9.77 4.41
C LEU A 233 -1.72 -9.49 2.93
N LEU A 234 -1.30 -10.42 2.09
CA LEU A 234 -1.69 -10.49 0.69
C LEU A 234 -3.06 -11.16 0.56
N HIS A 235 -3.93 -10.53 -0.20
CA HIS A 235 -5.22 -11.07 -0.59
C HIS A 235 -5.39 -11.03 -2.10
N ASP A 236 -6.00 -12.07 -2.65
CA ASP A 236 -6.40 -12.11 -4.05
C ASP A 236 -7.59 -11.16 -4.26
N MET A 237 -7.34 -10.06 -4.96
CA MET A 237 -8.35 -9.03 -5.24
C MET A 237 -9.11 -9.27 -6.55
N GLY A 238 -8.98 -10.46 -7.12
CA GLY A 238 -9.67 -10.86 -8.34
C GLY A 238 -8.98 -10.41 -9.62
N SER A 239 -9.54 -10.86 -10.73
CA SER A 239 -9.03 -10.56 -12.07
C SER A 239 -9.97 -9.61 -12.80
N GLU A 240 -9.43 -8.63 -13.51
CA GLU A 240 -10.21 -7.75 -14.40
C GLU A 240 -10.88 -8.49 -15.55
N ILE A 241 -10.39 -9.68 -15.91
CA ILE A 241 -11.00 -10.53 -16.92
C ILE A 241 -12.46 -10.87 -16.57
N MET A 242 -12.78 -10.91 -15.27
CA MET A 242 -14.14 -11.09 -14.77
C MET A 242 -14.88 -9.75 -14.53
N GLY A 243 -14.29 -8.63 -14.94
CA GLY A 243 -14.90 -7.30 -14.90
C GLY A 243 -14.83 -6.57 -13.57
N VAL A 244 -14.36 -7.21 -12.49
CA VAL A 244 -14.19 -6.59 -11.15
C VAL A 244 -12.98 -7.17 -10.47
N GLY A 245 -12.08 -6.34 -10.02
CA GLY A 245 -10.88 -6.75 -9.30
C GLY A 245 -9.67 -5.87 -9.58
N LEU A 246 -8.55 -6.23 -8.99
CA LEU A 246 -7.27 -5.57 -9.14
C LEU A 246 -6.22 -6.59 -9.57
N ASN A 247 -5.73 -6.44 -10.79
CA ASN A 247 -4.64 -7.26 -11.33
C ASN A 247 -3.74 -6.38 -12.20
N ASP A 248 -2.47 -6.25 -11.84
CA ASP A 248 -1.46 -5.54 -12.64
C ASP A 248 -0.56 -6.48 -13.44
N ASN A 249 -0.80 -7.78 -13.41
CA ASN A 249 0.02 -8.83 -14.01
C ASN A 249 1.50 -8.84 -13.56
N TYR A 250 1.85 -8.06 -12.54
CA TYR A 250 3.20 -7.92 -12.03
C TYR A 250 3.37 -8.73 -10.74
N CYS A 251 4.26 -9.72 -10.77
CA CYS A 251 4.63 -10.51 -9.59
C CYS A 251 5.75 -9.83 -8.82
N SER A 252 5.68 -9.84 -7.48
CA SER A 252 6.71 -9.27 -6.61
C SER A 252 6.95 -10.16 -5.40
N GLY A 253 8.13 -10.78 -5.32
CA GLY A 253 8.39 -11.87 -4.37
C GLY A 253 7.44 -13.03 -4.64
N LEU A 254 6.69 -13.45 -3.64
CA LEU A 254 5.65 -14.48 -3.77
C LEU A 254 4.28 -13.91 -4.15
N ALA A 255 4.10 -12.60 -4.22
CA ALA A 255 2.84 -11.97 -4.58
C ALA A 255 2.60 -12.05 -6.09
N ARG A 256 1.42 -12.50 -6.48
CA ARG A 256 0.96 -12.56 -7.87
C ARG A 256 0.40 -11.20 -8.32
N GLY A 257 0.11 -11.05 -9.61
CA GLY A 257 -0.44 -9.83 -10.17
C GLY A 257 -1.76 -9.37 -9.52
N ASN A 258 -2.61 -10.32 -9.16
CA ASN A 258 -3.91 -10.08 -8.51
C ASN A 258 -3.85 -10.04 -6.97
N GLU A 259 -2.69 -10.30 -6.37
CA GLU A 259 -2.54 -10.27 -4.92
C GLU A 259 -1.95 -8.94 -4.45
N TRP A 260 -2.61 -8.36 -3.44
CA TRP A 260 -2.28 -7.06 -2.91
C TRP A 260 -2.28 -7.05 -1.39
N ARG A 261 -1.36 -6.29 -0.81
CA ARG A 261 -1.32 -6.09 0.65
C ARG A 261 -2.49 -5.23 1.10
N THR A 262 -3.17 -5.64 2.14
CA THR A 262 -4.17 -4.77 2.79
C THR A 262 -3.51 -3.46 3.22
N THR A 263 -3.94 -2.35 2.63
CA THR A 263 -3.40 -1.02 2.97
C THR A 263 -4.03 -0.52 4.26
N PRO A 264 -3.26 0.07 5.19
CA PRO A 264 -3.80 0.74 6.37
C PRO A 264 -4.82 1.82 5.99
N LEU A 265 -5.93 1.88 6.74
CA LEU A 265 -6.98 2.88 6.50
C LEU A 265 -6.83 4.14 7.37
N TRP A 266 -5.86 4.19 8.29
CA TRP A 266 -5.62 5.40 9.06
C TRP A 266 -5.29 6.59 8.16
N GLY A 267 -5.88 7.74 8.46
CA GLY A 267 -5.72 8.96 7.67
C GLY A 267 -6.47 8.99 6.33
N ILE A 268 -7.18 7.92 5.96
CA ILE A 268 -7.90 7.86 4.67
C ILE A 268 -8.93 8.98 4.51
N GLY A 269 -9.57 9.38 5.62
CA GLY A 269 -10.56 10.45 5.62
C GLY A 269 -10.00 11.87 5.44
N LEU A 270 -8.67 12.02 5.43
CA LEU A 270 -8.00 13.30 5.19
C LEU A 270 -7.46 13.45 3.77
N GLN A 271 -7.49 12.40 2.96
CA GLN A 271 -6.85 12.40 1.64
C GLN A 271 -7.30 13.57 0.76
N GLN A 272 -8.61 13.84 0.66
CA GLN A 272 -9.12 14.97 -0.11
C GLN A 272 -8.58 16.32 0.40
N LYS A 273 -8.38 16.44 1.72
CA LYS A 273 -7.89 17.70 2.31
C LYS A 273 -6.39 17.90 2.09
N VAL A 274 -5.62 16.82 2.09
CA VAL A 274 -4.15 16.84 1.97
C VAL A 274 -3.74 16.88 0.51
N ASP A 275 -4.30 16.01 -0.33
CA ASP A 275 -3.87 15.79 -1.71
C ASP A 275 -4.69 16.59 -2.73
N GLY A 276 -5.81 17.20 -2.30
CA GLY A 276 -6.73 17.91 -3.19
C GLY A 276 -7.60 16.98 -4.06
N HIS A 277 -7.43 15.67 -3.95
CA HIS A 277 -8.18 14.66 -4.69
C HIS A 277 -8.37 13.39 -3.85
N THR A 278 -9.27 12.50 -4.30
CA THR A 278 -9.43 11.16 -3.77
C THR A 278 -9.17 10.14 -4.88
N CYS A 279 -8.09 9.36 -4.70
CA CYS A 279 -7.76 8.24 -5.56
C CYS A 279 -7.47 7.05 -4.64
N PHE A 280 -8.40 6.10 -4.58
CA PHE A 280 -8.31 4.94 -3.70
C PHE A 280 -7.94 3.68 -4.46
N LEU A 281 -7.67 2.60 -3.73
CA LEU A 281 -7.08 1.35 -4.15
C LEU A 281 -5.59 1.51 -4.52
N HIS A 282 -4.96 0.40 -4.91
CA HIS A 282 -3.51 0.37 -5.16
C HIS A 282 -3.10 1.10 -6.44
N ASP A 283 -4.02 1.32 -7.35
CA ASP A 283 -3.81 1.97 -8.64
C ASP A 283 -4.57 3.31 -8.80
N GLY A 284 -5.24 3.76 -7.75
CA GLY A 284 -5.93 5.03 -7.73
C GLY A 284 -7.24 5.10 -8.54
N ARG A 285 -7.74 3.95 -9.03
CA ARG A 285 -8.92 3.92 -9.92
C ARG A 285 -10.23 4.37 -9.26
N ALA A 286 -10.37 4.20 -7.97
CA ALA A 286 -11.60 4.55 -7.27
C ALA A 286 -11.59 6.02 -6.81
N ARG A 287 -12.62 6.77 -7.19
CA ARG A 287 -12.74 8.21 -6.96
C ARG A 287 -13.38 8.56 -5.61
N ASN A 288 -13.96 7.59 -4.94
CA ASN A 288 -14.62 7.74 -3.65
C ASN A 288 -14.70 6.38 -2.93
N TYR A 289 -15.12 6.40 -1.67
CA TYR A 289 -15.20 5.17 -0.85
C TYR A 289 -16.16 4.12 -1.41
N VAL A 290 -17.30 4.56 -1.98
CA VAL A 290 -18.27 3.62 -2.57
C VAL A 290 -17.65 2.90 -3.75
N GLU A 291 -16.98 3.61 -4.65
CA GLU A 291 -16.25 3.01 -5.76
C GLU A 291 -15.17 2.06 -5.27
N ALA A 292 -14.39 2.47 -4.24
CA ALA A 292 -13.36 1.62 -3.67
C ALA A 292 -13.95 0.29 -3.16
N ILE A 293 -15.05 0.34 -2.40
CA ILE A 293 -15.73 -0.87 -1.92
C ILE A 293 -16.27 -1.71 -3.11
N MET A 294 -16.84 -1.05 -4.12
CA MET A 294 -17.42 -1.74 -5.28
C MET A 294 -16.39 -2.38 -6.20
N TRP A 295 -15.13 -1.93 -6.19
CA TRP A 295 -14.01 -2.56 -6.90
C TRP A 295 -13.41 -3.76 -6.18
N HIS A 296 -13.77 -4.05 -4.94
CA HIS A 296 -13.32 -5.25 -4.24
C HIS A 296 -13.85 -6.50 -4.96
N GLY A 297 -12.95 -7.23 -5.59
CA GLY A 297 -13.19 -8.55 -6.19
C GLY A 297 -12.50 -9.66 -5.40
N GLY A 298 -12.47 -10.87 -5.94
CA GLY A 298 -11.80 -12.01 -5.31
C GLY A 298 -12.20 -12.21 -3.85
N GLU A 299 -11.23 -12.18 -2.94
CA GLU A 299 -11.46 -12.34 -1.50
C GLU A 299 -12.31 -11.20 -0.90
N GLY A 300 -12.32 -10.00 -1.50
CA GLY A 300 -13.15 -8.88 -1.07
C GLY A 300 -14.62 -8.93 -1.54
N GLU A 301 -14.97 -9.87 -2.43
CA GLU A 301 -16.28 -9.87 -3.08
C GLU A 301 -17.44 -10.13 -2.13
N ALA A 302 -17.28 -11.00 -1.17
CA ALA A 302 -18.32 -11.29 -0.18
C ALA A 302 -18.68 -10.01 0.63
N SER A 303 -17.68 -9.27 1.08
CA SER A 303 -17.85 -8.00 1.82
C SER A 303 -18.52 -6.94 0.96
N LYS A 304 -18.10 -6.77 -0.29
CA LYS A 304 -18.76 -5.90 -1.28
C LYS A 304 -20.23 -6.25 -1.45
N ASN A 305 -20.55 -7.53 -1.59
CA ASN A 305 -21.93 -7.98 -1.80
C ASN A 305 -22.82 -7.76 -0.55
N ILE A 306 -22.25 -7.87 0.64
CA ILE A 306 -22.96 -7.51 1.87
C ILE A 306 -23.23 -6.00 1.91
N PHE A 307 -22.21 -5.17 1.65
CA PHE A 307 -22.36 -3.71 1.57
C PHE A 307 -23.42 -3.29 0.55
N LYS A 308 -23.41 -3.88 -0.63
CA LYS A 308 -24.38 -3.60 -1.70
C LYS A 308 -25.82 -3.85 -1.27
N LYS A 309 -26.05 -4.87 -0.42
CA LYS A 309 -27.39 -5.25 0.09
C LYS A 309 -27.84 -4.42 1.30
N MET A 310 -26.95 -3.64 1.93
CA MET A 310 -27.31 -2.78 3.05
C MET A 310 -28.30 -1.71 2.64
N GLN A 311 -29.13 -1.24 3.58
CA GLN A 311 -29.96 -0.04 3.39
C GLN A 311 -29.05 1.18 3.16
N LYS A 312 -29.55 2.17 2.39
CA LYS A 312 -28.78 3.39 2.09
C LYS A 312 -28.21 4.05 3.34
N LYS A 313 -29.02 4.22 4.39
CA LYS A 313 -28.60 4.82 5.66
C LYS A 313 -27.41 4.09 6.31
N ASP A 314 -27.37 2.76 6.20
CA ASP A 314 -26.30 1.93 6.76
C ASP A 314 -25.01 2.04 5.95
N ARG A 315 -25.13 2.12 4.61
CA ARG A 315 -23.99 2.40 3.74
C ARG A 315 -23.42 3.78 4.00
N ASP A 316 -24.28 4.80 4.08
CA ASP A 316 -23.88 6.19 4.37
C ASP A 316 -23.18 6.29 5.74
N ALA A 317 -23.66 5.59 6.75
CA ALA A 317 -23.01 5.52 8.05
C ALA A 317 -21.63 4.84 7.98
N LEU A 318 -21.49 3.75 7.20
CA LEU A 318 -20.20 3.10 6.98
C LEU A 318 -19.20 4.05 6.29
N ILE A 319 -19.65 4.79 5.29
CA ILE A 319 -18.81 5.81 4.65
C ILE A 319 -18.39 6.88 5.67
N LYS A 320 -19.32 7.33 6.52
CA LYS A 320 -19.02 8.30 7.58
C LYS A 320 -17.98 7.79 8.58
N PHE A 321 -18.00 6.50 8.87
CA PHE A 321 -16.95 5.85 9.66
C PHE A 321 -15.59 5.91 8.94
N LEU A 322 -15.50 5.55 7.63
CA LEU A 322 -14.25 5.63 6.86
C LEU A 322 -13.71 7.07 6.80
N GLU A 323 -14.59 8.06 6.65
CA GLU A 323 -14.21 9.49 6.71
C GLU A 323 -13.64 9.88 8.08
N SER A 324 -13.95 9.15 9.13
CA SER A 324 -13.45 9.43 10.49
C SER A 324 -12.04 8.92 10.74
N LEU A 325 -11.56 7.99 9.93
CA LEU A 325 -10.22 7.40 10.00
C LEU A 325 -9.15 8.33 9.31
#